data_14b6565b3a5aaa0a9808b3ad9e6ac702
#
_entry.id   14b6565b3a5aaa0a9808b3ad9e6ac702
#
_cell.length_a   1.000
_cell.length_b   1.000
_cell.length_c   1.000
_cell.angle_alpha   90.00
_cell.angle_beta   90.00
_cell.angle_gamma   90.00
#
_symmetry.space_group_name_H-M   'P 1'
#
loop_
_entity.id
_entity.type
_entity.pdbx_description
1 polymer ?
#
loop_
_entity_poly.entity_id
_entity_poly.type
_entity_poly.pdbx_seq_one_letter_code
_entity_poly.pdbx_strand_id
1 'polypeptide(L)'
;MVHRRVCARFHGIVVAVVPLAFLVMTGCPSLSTMQTPATVPKGEVRFGAGLESVGFSEKDSTGTTSTTTVPQFEFNARYGVTDNIDIGAKLYLVGLEVGGKYQFAKGDFEAAIAPAVSYISVTVSDNGNNDTLRVAYLHLPLLLGYKLTDSFELAFGPKVLYAIATGTASSSTSQSSATSSGFMAGGFASIQLRLGKAFWLAPEINVYKPFTEGASGVIWQGCLALLFGGGAPAAMGPPQ
;
A
#
# COMPACT_ATOMS: atom_id res chain seq x y z
N MET A 1 -46.52 -6.15 13.00
CA MET A 1 -45.61 -5.14 13.59
C MET A 1 -44.13 -5.55 13.62
N VAL A 2 -43.79 -6.80 13.35
CA VAL A 2 -42.41 -7.35 13.41
C VAL A 2 -41.54 -6.96 12.18
N HIS A 3 -42.15 -6.84 10.99
CA HIS A 3 -41.37 -6.56 9.74
C HIS A 3 -40.70 -5.17 9.67
N ARG A 4 -41.24 -4.15 10.35
CA ARG A 4 -40.60 -2.79 10.33
C ARG A 4 -39.31 -2.68 11.15
N ARG A 5 -39.12 -3.53 12.17
CA ARG A 5 -37.94 -3.50 13.03
C ARG A 5 -36.73 -4.19 12.42
N VAL A 6 -36.95 -5.15 11.51
CA VAL A 6 -35.87 -5.86 10.81
C VAL A 6 -35.25 -4.97 9.73
N CYS A 7 -36.06 -4.26 8.94
CA CYS A 7 -35.55 -3.32 7.92
C CYS A 7 -34.79 -2.14 8.53
N ALA A 8 -35.20 -1.60 9.67
CA ALA A 8 -34.51 -0.49 10.32
C ALA A 8 -33.13 -0.90 10.88
N ARG A 9 -32.97 -2.16 11.32
CA ARG A 9 -31.67 -2.70 11.74
C ARG A 9 -30.73 -2.96 10.57
N PHE A 10 -31.24 -3.43 9.42
CA PHE A 10 -30.44 -3.61 8.21
C PHE A 10 -29.90 -2.29 7.67
N HIS A 11 -30.70 -1.20 7.67
CA HIS A 11 -30.21 0.13 7.28
C HIS A 11 -29.17 0.69 8.25
N GLY A 12 -29.30 0.43 9.55
CA GLY A 12 -28.31 0.83 10.55
C GLY A 12 -26.96 0.14 10.38
N ILE A 13 -26.97 -1.15 10.01
CA ILE A 13 -25.75 -1.93 9.77
C ILE A 13 -25.05 -1.49 8.48
N VAL A 14 -25.79 -1.28 7.40
CA VAL A 14 -25.23 -0.80 6.12
C VAL A 14 -24.68 0.62 6.26
N VAL A 15 -25.36 1.51 6.99
CA VAL A 15 -24.92 2.88 7.26
C VAL A 15 -23.72 2.93 8.21
N ALA A 16 -23.52 1.93 9.08
CA ALA A 16 -22.36 1.86 9.98
C ALA A 16 -21.16 1.12 9.34
N VAL A 17 -21.40 0.11 8.51
CA VAL A 17 -20.33 -0.68 7.86
C VAL A 17 -19.67 0.11 6.73
N VAL A 18 -20.41 0.92 5.99
CA VAL A 18 -19.86 1.75 4.92
C VAL A 18 -18.85 2.79 5.47
N PRO A 19 -19.16 3.64 6.49
CA PRO A 19 -18.17 4.54 7.06
C PRO A 19 -17.07 3.82 7.84
N LEU A 20 -17.34 2.65 8.45
CA LEU A 20 -16.30 1.86 9.10
C LEU A 20 -15.36 1.21 8.07
N ALA A 21 -15.86 0.74 6.94
CA ALA A 21 -15.05 0.31 5.81
C ALA A 21 -14.22 1.48 5.25
N PHE A 22 -14.78 2.68 5.20
CA PHE A 22 -14.05 3.91 4.85
C PHE A 22 -13.01 4.31 5.92
N LEU A 23 -13.35 4.22 7.20
CA LEU A 23 -12.41 4.51 8.30
C LEU A 23 -11.22 3.56 8.32
N VAL A 24 -11.41 2.31 7.92
CA VAL A 24 -10.31 1.34 7.80
C VAL A 24 -9.57 1.48 6.48
N MET A 25 -10.19 1.99 5.44
CA MET A 25 -9.46 2.47 4.26
C MET A 25 -8.54 3.66 4.60
N THR A 26 -8.84 4.44 5.63
CA THR A 26 -7.99 5.54 6.12
C THR A 26 -6.91 5.10 7.12
N GLY A 27 -6.96 3.90 7.68
CA GLY A 27 -5.96 3.40 8.65
C GLY A 27 -5.08 2.27 8.13
N CYS A 28 -4.88 2.17 6.86
CA CYS A 28 -4.88 0.97 6.22
C CYS A 28 -3.69 0.44 5.51
N PRO A 29 -3.71 0.20 4.27
CA PRO A 29 -2.58 -0.46 3.66
C PRO A 29 -1.46 0.54 3.51
N SER A 30 -0.25 0.10 3.74
CA SER A 30 0.87 0.78 3.16
C SER A 30 0.73 0.70 1.64
N LEU A 31 0.50 1.84 1.03
CA LEU A 31 0.44 1.98 -0.43
C LEU A 31 1.81 2.33 -1.00
N SER A 32 2.82 2.52 -0.13
CA SER A 32 4.18 2.83 -0.51
C SER A 32 4.82 1.69 -1.30
N THR A 33 5.70 2.05 -2.19
CA THR A 33 6.50 1.09 -2.93
C THR A 33 7.78 0.77 -2.18
N MET A 34 8.43 1.79 -1.62
CA MET A 34 9.73 1.75 -0.95
C MET A 34 10.80 1.01 -1.75
N GLN A 35 10.75 1.12 -3.07
CA GLN A 35 11.67 0.40 -3.96
C GLN A 35 11.82 1.10 -5.30
N THR A 36 12.96 0.88 -5.94
CA THR A 36 13.20 1.23 -7.33
C THR A 36 12.95 0.03 -8.25
N PRO A 37 12.98 0.22 -9.57
CA PRO A 37 12.99 -0.88 -10.53
C PRO A 37 14.18 -1.83 -10.32
N ALA A 38 15.34 -1.32 -9.89
CA ALA A 38 16.53 -2.14 -9.64
C ALA A 38 16.23 -3.26 -8.63
N THR A 39 16.57 -4.48 -8.98
CA THR A 39 16.50 -5.62 -8.07
C THR A 39 17.58 -5.55 -7.01
N VAL A 40 17.33 -6.17 -5.87
CA VAL A 40 18.39 -6.46 -4.89
C VAL A 40 19.38 -7.44 -5.53
N PRO A 41 20.70 -7.24 -5.44
CA PRO A 41 21.68 -8.16 -5.99
C PRO A 41 21.47 -9.58 -5.48
N LYS A 42 21.74 -10.57 -6.33
CA LYS A 42 21.58 -11.99 -5.98
C LYS A 42 22.32 -12.36 -4.71
N GLY A 43 21.59 -12.97 -3.76
CA GLY A 43 22.11 -13.43 -2.48
C GLY A 43 22.19 -12.35 -1.41
N GLU A 44 21.86 -11.09 -1.74
CA GLU A 44 21.87 -9.98 -0.79
C GLU A 44 20.48 -9.71 -0.22
N VAL A 45 20.44 -9.00 0.91
CA VAL A 45 19.22 -8.53 1.55
C VAL A 45 19.25 -7.00 1.61
N ARG A 46 18.11 -6.38 1.32
CA ARG A 46 17.86 -4.97 1.56
C ARG A 46 16.72 -4.83 2.56
N PHE A 47 16.93 -3.98 3.55
CA PHE A 47 15.92 -3.60 4.52
C PHE A 47 15.44 -2.18 4.27
N GLY A 48 14.25 -1.87 4.75
CA GLY A 48 13.72 -0.52 4.75
C GLY A 48 12.85 -0.27 5.96
N ALA A 49 12.86 0.98 6.41
CA ALA A 49 11.97 1.50 7.43
C ALA A 49 11.39 2.82 6.93
N GLY A 50 10.08 2.99 7.02
CA GLY A 50 9.37 4.16 6.53
C GLY A 50 8.42 4.75 7.56
N LEU A 51 8.31 6.07 7.52
CA LEU A 51 7.25 6.84 8.15
C LEU A 51 6.31 7.31 7.05
N GLU A 52 5.05 6.98 7.19
CA GLU A 52 4.03 7.28 6.20
C GLU A 52 2.93 8.15 6.78
N SER A 53 2.26 8.85 5.87
CA SER A 53 1.04 9.59 6.14
C SER A 53 0.05 9.27 5.02
N VAL A 54 -1.03 8.56 5.35
CA VAL A 54 -2.09 8.23 4.40
C VAL A 54 -3.25 9.17 4.61
N GLY A 55 -3.73 9.78 3.55
CA GLY A 55 -4.86 10.69 3.57
C GLY A 55 -5.95 10.27 2.59
N PHE A 56 -7.19 10.53 2.99
CA PHE A 56 -8.37 10.40 2.16
C PHE A 56 -9.04 11.75 2.04
N SER A 57 -9.28 12.20 0.81
CA SER A 57 -9.96 13.47 0.53
C SER A 57 -11.24 13.20 -0.22
N GLU A 58 -12.36 13.59 0.35
CA GLU A 58 -13.70 13.44 -0.22
C GLU A 58 -14.40 14.81 -0.30
N LYS A 59 -15.15 15.03 -1.38
CA LYS A 59 -16.05 16.17 -1.51
C LYS A 59 -17.45 15.74 -1.11
N ASP A 60 -18.04 16.46 -0.17
CA ASP A 60 -19.45 16.28 0.17
C ASP A 60 -20.39 16.89 -0.88
N SER A 61 -21.69 16.68 -0.71
CA SER A 61 -22.72 17.23 -1.60
C SER A 61 -22.79 18.76 -1.60
N THR A 62 -22.18 19.42 -0.62
CA THR A 62 -22.09 20.89 -0.52
C THR A 62 -20.82 21.44 -1.19
N GLY A 63 -19.92 20.55 -1.67
CA GLY A 63 -18.65 20.91 -2.29
C GLY A 63 -17.52 21.13 -1.28
N THR A 64 -17.76 20.90 0.01
CA THR A 64 -16.74 20.99 1.05
C THR A 64 -15.83 19.76 0.98
N THR A 65 -14.51 19.99 0.97
CA THR A 65 -13.53 18.89 0.99
C THR A 65 -13.16 18.55 2.43
N SER A 66 -13.42 17.32 2.83
CA SER A 66 -12.93 16.74 4.08
C SER A 66 -11.69 15.90 3.82
N THR A 67 -10.67 16.03 4.68
CA THR A 67 -9.44 15.24 4.59
C THR A 67 -9.13 14.63 5.95
N THR A 68 -9.00 13.31 5.97
CA THR A 68 -8.54 12.57 7.14
C THR A 68 -7.15 12.02 6.86
N THR A 69 -6.25 12.13 7.82
CA THR A 69 -4.85 11.70 7.68
C THR A 69 -4.44 10.81 8.84
N VAL A 70 -3.78 9.69 8.53
CA VAL A 70 -3.32 8.71 9.52
C VAL A 70 -1.82 8.47 9.34
N PRO A 71 -1.00 8.72 10.36
CA PRO A 71 0.41 8.36 10.34
C PRO A 71 0.58 6.86 10.62
N GLN A 72 1.56 6.24 9.97
CA GLN A 72 1.93 4.85 10.22
C GLN A 72 3.41 4.60 9.98
N PHE A 73 3.90 3.50 10.56
CA PHE A 73 5.25 3.00 10.34
C PHE A 73 5.19 1.72 9.53
N GLU A 74 6.19 1.54 8.69
CA GLU A 74 6.37 0.30 7.95
C GLU A 74 7.83 -0.15 7.96
N PHE A 75 8.00 -1.46 7.84
CA PHE A 75 9.30 -2.11 7.69
C PHE A 75 9.23 -3.07 6.51
N ASN A 76 10.25 -3.09 5.70
CA ASN A 76 10.35 -4.07 4.62
C ASN A 76 11.71 -4.78 4.62
N ALA A 77 11.71 -5.98 4.06
CA ALA A 77 12.90 -6.73 3.73
C ALA A 77 12.73 -7.34 2.35
N ARG A 78 13.78 -7.28 1.53
CA ARG A 78 13.81 -7.86 0.19
C ARG A 78 15.08 -8.69 0.02
N TYR A 79 14.97 -9.82 -0.67
CA TYR A 79 16.07 -10.74 -0.95
C TYR A 79 16.22 -10.94 -2.47
N GLY A 80 17.42 -10.77 -2.98
CA GLY A 80 17.76 -11.01 -4.37
C GLY A 80 17.87 -12.50 -4.67
N VAL A 81 16.91 -13.03 -5.43
CA VAL A 81 16.88 -14.44 -5.85
C VAL A 81 17.76 -14.67 -7.07
N THR A 82 17.66 -13.76 -8.03
CA THR A 82 18.49 -13.72 -9.24
C THR A 82 18.88 -12.27 -9.54
N ASP A 83 19.66 -12.05 -10.58
CA ASP A 83 20.01 -10.69 -10.99
C ASP A 83 18.81 -9.85 -11.45
N ASN A 84 17.69 -10.50 -11.79
CA ASN A 84 16.48 -9.85 -12.30
C ASN A 84 15.25 -10.05 -11.40
N ILE A 85 15.35 -10.87 -10.36
CA ILE A 85 14.21 -11.21 -9.51
C ILE A 85 14.60 -11.02 -8.06
N ASP A 86 13.79 -10.30 -7.32
CA ASP A 86 13.82 -10.29 -5.88
C ASP A 86 12.43 -10.57 -5.30
N ILE A 87 12.38 -11.07 -4.08
CA ILE A 87 11.18 -11.29 -3.29
C ILE A 87 11.27 -10.48 -2.01
N GLY A 88 10.14 -10.14 -1.43
CA GLY A 88 10.14 -9.36 -0.21
C GLY A 88 8.86 -9.44 0.57
N ALA A 89 8.97 -8.97 1.80
CA ALA A 89 7.85 -8.78 2.70
C ALA A 89 7.89 -7.37 3.31
N LYS A 90 6.72 -6.84 3.63
CA LYS A 90 6.55 -5.56 4.30
C LYS A 90 5.57 -5.73 5.45
N LEU A 91 5.96 -5.25 6.62
CA LEU A 91 5.15 -5.18 7.82
C LEU A 91 4.74 -3.73 8.05
N TYR A 92 3.49 -3.50 8.33
CA TYR A 92 2.95 -2.22 8.77
C TYR A 92 1.98 -2.43 9.93
N LEU A 93 1.57 -1.36 10.57
CA LEU A 93 0.91 -1.38 11.89
C LEU A 93 -0.19 -2.44 12.03
N VAL A 94 -0.97 -2.68 10.99
CA VAL A 94 -2.15 -3.57 11.03
C VAL A 94 -2.11 -4.67 9.97
N GLY A 95 -0.99 -4.87 9.29
CA GLY A 95 -0.95 -5.83 8.19
C GLY A 95 0.43 -6.26 7.72
N LEU A 96 0.40 -7.16 6.76
CA LEU A 96 1.54 -7.76 6.10
C LEU A 96 1.34 -7.71 4.58
N GLU A 97 2.41 -7.43 3.86
CA GLU A 97 2.50 -7.58 2.40
C GLU A 97 3.61 -8.55 2.05
N VAL A 98 3.39 -9.38 1.06
CA VAL A 98 4.42 -10.22 0.43
C VAL A 98 4.36 -10.04 -1.08
N GLY A 99 5.53 -10.01 -1.72
CA GLY A 99 5.58 -9.77 -3.16
C GLY A 99 6.89 -10.14 -3.79
N GLY A 100 6.88 -10.12 -5.12
CA GLY A 100 8.07 -10.30 -5.95
C GLY A 100 8.27 -9.10 -6.85
N LYS A 101 9.46 -8.95 -7.40
CA LYS A 101 9.78 -7.97 -8.43
C LYS A 101 10.56 -8.67 -9.54
N TYR A 102 10.19 -8.35 -10.78
CA TYR A 102 10.91 -8.77 -11.98
C TYR A 102 11.36 -7.54 -12.75
N GLN A 103 12.67 -7.32 -12.82
CA GLN A 103 13.30 -6.26 -13.60
C GLN A 103 13.54 -6.76 -15.03
N PHE A 104 12.93 -6.10 -15.99
CA PHE A 104 13.02 -6.47 -17.40
C PHE A 104 13.81 -5.46 -18.26
N ALA A 105 14.12 -4.26 -17.70
CA ALA A 105 15.02 -3.30 -18.33
C ALA A 105 16.06 -2.81 -17.33
N LYS A 106 17.32 -2.71 -17.75
CA LYS A 106 18.48 -2.28 -16.98
C LYS A 106 19.26 -1.23 -17.75
N GLY A 107 19.94 -0.36 -17.04
CA GLY A 107 20.77 0.73 -17.59
C GLY A 107 20.46 2.04 -16.87
N ASP A 108 20.61 3.15 -17.58
CA ASP A 108 20.23 4.47 -17.04
C ASP A 108 18.71 4.59 -16.88
N PHE A 109 17.97 3.95 -17.80
CA PHE A 109 16.54 3.73 -17.68
C PHE A 109 16.29 2.27 -17.25
N GLU A 110 15.53 2.12 -16.19
CA GLU A 110 15.18 0.82 -15.62
C GLU A 110 13.67 0.62 -15.60
N ALA A 111 13.23 -0.64 -15.74
CA ALA A 111 11.82 -0.98 -15.62
C ALA A 111 11.63 -2.34 -14.97
N ALA A 112 10.61 -2.44 -14.11
CA ALA A 112 10.23 -3.66 -13.41
C ALA A 112 8.73 -3.73 -13.16
N ILE A 113 8.23 -4.92 -12.94
CA ILE A 113 6.89 -5.18 -12.43
C ILE A 113 7.04 -5.81 -11.04
N ALA A 114 6.20 -5.38 -10.07
CA ALA A 114 6.35 -5.81 -8.68
C ALA A 114 5.00 -6.25 -8.05
N PRO A 115 4.41 -7.37 -8.50
CA PRO A 115 3.17 -7.87 -7.92
C PRO A 115 3.33 -8.18 -6.43
N ALA A 116 2.31 -7.85 -5.64
CA ALA A 116 2.27 -8.13 -4.22
C ALA A 116 0.85 -8.39 -3.73
N VAL A 117 0.74 -9.12 -2.63
CA VAL A 117 -0.50 -9.36 -1.89
C VAL A 117 -0.32 -8.84 -0.48
N SER A 118 -1.27 -8.04 -0.03
CA SER A 118 -1.33 -7.51 1.33
C SER A 118 -2.55 -8.04 2.05
N TYR A 119 -2.43 -8.23 3.35
CA TYR A 119 -3.51 -8.62 4.23
C TYR A 119 -3.53 -7.76 5.49
N ILE A 120 -4.72 -7.29 5.84
CA ILE A 120 -4.99 -6.48 7.01
C ILE A 120 -6.09 -7.14 7.82
N SER A 121 -5.98 -7.08 9.14
CA SER A 121 -7.05 -7.48 10.05
C SER A 121 -7.09 -6.54 11.25
N VAL A 122 -8.24 -5.90 11.45
CA VAL A 122 -8.48 -5.00 12.59
C VAL A 122 -9.73 -5.48 13.31
N THR A 123 -9.62 -5.64 14.62
CA THR A 123 -10.76 -5.98 15.48
C THR A 123 -10.94 -4.86 16.50
N VAL A 124 -12.16 -4.37 16.60
CA VAL A 124 -12.58 -3.39 17.61
C VAL A 124 -13.56 -4.07 18.54
N SER A 125 -13.29 -4.01 19.83
CA SER A 125 -14.16 -4.60 20.86
C SER A 125 -14.78 -3.48 21.69
N ASP A 126 -16.11 -3.47 21.78
CA ASP A 126 -16.86 -2.53 22.61
C ASP A 126 -18.04 -3.23 23.29
N ASN A 127 -18.13 -3.12 24.63
CA ASN A 127 -19.22 -3.63 25.45
C ASN A 127 -19.62 -5.08 25.17
N GLY A 128 -18.63 -5.96 24.91
CA GLY A 128 -18.85 -7.38 24.60
C GLY A 128 -19.26 -7.68 23.16
N ASN A 129 -19.28 -6.69 22.29
CA ASN A 129 -19.41 -6.82 20.85
C ASN A 129 -18.02 -6.78 20.22
N ASN A 130 -17.81 -7.58 19.16
CA ASN A 130 -16.57 -7.60 18.41
C ASN A 130 -16.86 -7.34 16.93
N ASP A 131 -16.32 -6.26 16.44
CA ASP A 131 -16.36 -5.93 15.01
C ASP A 131 -14.98 -6.18 14.40
N THR A 132 -14.92 -7.05 13.42
CA THR A 132 -13.67 -7.39 12.73
C THR A 132 -13.77 -7.00 11.26
N LEU A 133 -12.77 -6.28 10.79
CA LEU A 133 -12.60 -6.00 9.38
C LEU A 133 -11.31 -6.66 8.89
N ARG A 134 -11.44 -7.41 7.79
CA ARG A 134 -10.33 -8.05 7.08
C ARG A 134 -10.29 -7.53 5.66
N VAL A 135 -9.13 -7.15 5.19
CA VAL A 135 -8.97 -6.68 3.82
C VAL A 135 -7.75 -7.36 3.19
N ALA A 136 -7.96 -7.94 2.01
CA ALA A 136 -6.89 -8.43 1.17
C ALA A 136 -6.74 -7.50 -0.05
N TYR A 137 -5.49 -7.15 -0.38
CA TYR A 137 -5.18 -6.34 -1.55
C TYR A 137 -4.27 -7.11 -2.50
N LEU A 138 -4.56 -7.04 -3.78
CA LEU A 138 -3.65 -7.42 -4.85
C LEU A 138 -3.08 -6.14 -5.46
N HIS A 139 -1.78 -5.95 -5.39
CA HIS A 139 -1.06 -4.80 -5.94
C HIS A 139 -0.34 -5.19 -7.22
N LEU A 140 -0.39 -4.31 -8.20
CA LEU A 140 0.37 -4.48 -9.43
C LEU A 140 0.97 -3.14 -9.86
N PRO A 141 2.14 -2.74 -9.31
CA PRO A 141 2.87 -1.58 -9.78
C PRO A 141 3.75 -1.91 -10.98
N LEU A 142 3.80 -1.00 -11.94
CA LEU A 142 4.89 -0.89 -12.92
C LEU A 142 5.87 0.15 -12.40
N LEU A 143 7.11 -0.25 -12.20
CA LEU A 143 8.19 0.60 -11.70
C LEU A 143 9.03 1.05 -12.88
N LEU A 144 9.14 2.35 -13.07
CA LEU A 144 10.02 3.00 -14.04
C LEU A 144 11.05 3.81 -13.26
N GLY A 145 12.30 3.73 -13.63
CA GLY A 145 13.39 4.44 -12.97
C GLY A 145 14.33 5.09 -13.96
N TYR A 146 14.87 6.22 -13.55
CA TYR A 146 15.91 6.91 -14.30
C TYR A 146 17.02 7.34 -13.36
N LYS A 147 18.23 6.82 -13.61
CA LYS A 147 19.44 7.18 -12.88
C LYS A 147 20.00 8.48 -13.42
N LEU A 148 19.92 9.53 -12.63
CA LEU A 148 20.52 10.82 -12.95
C LEU A 148 22.00 10.86 -12.62
N THR A 149 22.39 10.20 -11.53
CA THR A 149 23.78 10.00 -11.07
C THR A 149 23.85 8.69 -10.27
N ASP A 150 25.05 8.28 -9.88
CA ASP A 150 25.26 7.13 -8.98
C ASP A 150 24.60 7.29 -7.59
N SER A 151 24.23 8.51 -7.23
CA SER A 151 23.65 8.84 -5.93
C SER A 151 22.22 9.35 -6.01
N PHE A 152 21.67 9.51 -7.20
CA PHE A 152 20.34 10.08 -7.39
C PHE A 152 19.56 9.32 -8.47
N GLU A 153 18.45 8.72 -8.06
CA GLU A 153 17.54 8.01 -8.94
C GLU A 153 16.11 8.54 -8.76
N LEU A 154 15.40 8.71 -9.87
CA LEU A 154 13.97 8.96 -9.90
C LEU A 154 13.26 7.63 -10.16
N ALA A 155 12.23 7.31 -9.37
CA ALA A 155 11.36 6.18 -9.60
C ALA A 155 9.91 6.66 -9.66
N PHE A 156 9.14 6.15 -10.60
CA PHE A 156 7.74 6.51 -10.77
C PHE A 156 6.99 5.39 -11.51
N GLY A 157 5.69 5.44 -11.54
CA GLY A 157 4.90 4.52 -12.36
C GLY A 157 3.45 4.40 -11.96
N PRO A 158 2.65 3.80 -12.85
CA PRO A 158 1.27 3.47 -12.55
C PRO A 158 1.17 2.28 -11.59
N LYS A 159 0.11 2.28 -10.80
CA LYS A 159 -0.21 1.20 -9.86
C LYS A 159 -1.70 0.89 -9.95
N VAL A 160 -2.03 -0.40 -9.93
CA VAL A 160 -3.41 -0.86 -9.81
C VAL A 160 -3.54 -1.73 -8.57
N LEU A 161 -4.69 -1.60 -7.90
CA LEU A 161 -5.02 -2.36 -6.71
C LEU A 161 -6.42 -2.95 -6.85
N TYR A 162 -6.55 -4.19 -6.46
CA TYR A 162 -7.85 -4.83 -6.26
C TYR A 162 -7.99 -5.22 -4.80
N ALA A 163 -9.05 -4.74 -4.15
CA ALA A 163 -9.32 -4.95 -2.74
C ALA A 163 -10.52 -5.86 -2.55
N ILE A 164 -10.44 -6.78 -1.59
CA ILE A 164 -11.56 -7.57 -1.07
C ILE A 164 -11.63 -7.30 0.42
N ALA A 165 -12.74 -6.73 0.87
CA ALA A 165 -12.99 -6.41 2.27
C ALA A 165 -14.13 -7.26 2.82
N THR A 166 -13.92 -7.87 4.00
CA THR A 166 -14.95 -8.63 4.74
C THR A 166 -15.08 -8.04 6.13
N GLY A 167 -16.26 -7.48 6.41
CA GLY A 167 -16.66 -7.01 7.72
C GLY A 167 -17.47 -8.10 8.45
N THR A 168 -17.17 -8.34 9.72
CA THR A 168 -17.95 -9.22 10.61
C THR A 168 -18.28 -8.44 11.86
N ALA A 169 -19.57 -8.34 12.16
CA ALA A 169 -20.08 -7.78 13.40
C ALA A 169 -20.65 -8.91 14.26
N SER A 170 -20.16 -9.05 15.49
CA SER A 170 -20.59 -10.07 16.44
C SER A 170 -21.12 -9.42 17.71
N SER A 171 -22.32 -9.80 18.10
CA SER A 171 -22.90 -9.48 19.40
C SER A 171 -23.19 -10.75 20.18
N SER A 172 -23.54 -10.64 21.46
CA SER A 172 -23.87 -11.78 22.32
C SER A 172 -25.02 -12.66 21.78
N THR A 173 -25.81 -12.17 20.84
CA THR A 173 -26.99 -12.84 20.32
C THR A 173 -27.04 -13.05 18.81
N SER A 174 -26.13 -12.43 18.06
CA SER A 174 -26.14 -12.51 16.58
C SER A 174 -24.77 -12.21 15.98
N GLN A 175 -24.50 -12.85 14.86
CA GLN A 175 -23.34 -12.55 14.01
C GLN A 175 -23.83 -12.22 12.60
N SER A 176 -23.25 -11.18 12.02
CA SER A 176 -23.50 -10.81 10.62
C SER A 176 -22.17 -10.58 9.91
N SER A 177 -22.11 -10.88 8.63
CA SER A 177 -20.93 -10.59 7.80
C SER A 177 -21.36 -10.00 6.46
N ALA A 178 -20.52 -9.11 5.94
CA ALA A 178 -20.68 -8.54 4.61
C ALA A 178 -19.32 -8.53 3.91
N THR A 179 -19.31 -8.81 2.61
CA THR A 179 -18.11 -8.77 1.77
C THR A 179 -18.33 -7.78 0.64
N SER A 180 -17.32 -6.97 0.37
CA SER A 180 -17.30 -6.05 -0.76
C SER A 180 -15.93 -6.13 -1.46
N SER A 181 -15.89 -5.73 -2.73
CA SER A 181 -14.65 -5.65 -3.47
C SER A 181 -14.61 -4.36 -4.27
N GLY A 182 -13.39 -3.90 -4.57
CA GLY A 182 -13.19 -2.67 -5.29
C GLY A 182 -11.86 -2.63 -6.03
N PHE A 183 -11.83 -1.79 -7.04
CA PHE A 183 -10.64 -1.53 -7.86
C PHE A 183 -10.20 -0.08 -7.67
N MET A 184 -8.90 0.12 -7.58
CA MET A 184 -8.27 1.44 -7.52
C MET A 184 -7.13 1.50 -8.53
N ALA A 185 -6.97 2.63 -9.18
CA ALA A 185 -5.81 2.89 -10.02
C ALA A 185 -5.19 4.23 -9.63
N GLY A 186 -3.90 4.32 -9.82
CA GLY A 186 -3.14 5.50 -9.45
C GLY A 186 -1.70 5.42 -9.92
N GLY A 187 -0.84 6.13 -9.21
CA GLY A 187 0.58 6.13 -9.48
C GLY A 187 1.39 6.59 -8.28
N PHE A 188 2.68 6.46 -8.42
CA PHE A 188 3.64 6.93 -7.44
C PHE A 188 4.78 7.69 -8.11
N ALA A 189 5.45 8.52 -7.32
CA ALA A 189 6.72 9.10 -7.65
C ALA A 189 7.62 9.10 -6.40
N SER A 190 8.88 8.74 -6.57
CA SER A 190 9.88 8.66 -5.50
C SER A 190 11.22 9.17 -6.00
N ILE A 191 11.95 9.77 -5.08
CA ILE A 191 13.36 10.13 -5.28
C ILE A 191 14.17 9.22 -4.38
N GLN A 192 15.24 8.61 -4.90
CA GLN A 192 16.18 7.86 -4.08
C GLN A 192 17.51 8.57 -4.03
N LEU A 193 17.90 8.96 -2.82
CA LEU A 193 19.14 9.66 -2.52
C LEU A 193 20.08 8.71 -1.78
N ARG A 194 21.21 8.39 -2.39
CA ARG A 194 22.23 7.56 -1.77
C ARG A 194 23.06 8.42 -0.81
N LEU A 195 22.93 8.15 0.49
CA LEU A 195 23.63 8.87 1.55
C LEU A 195 24.99 8.22 1.93
N GLY A 196 25.33 7.10 1.30
CA GLY A 196 26.55 6.35 1.59
C GLY A 196 26.60 5.03 0.83
N LYS A 197 27.51 4.13 1.22
CA LYS A 197 27.66 2.86 0.50
C LYS A 197 26.45 1.93 0.64
N ALA A 198 25.72 2.01 1.76
CA ALA A 198 24.65 1.07 2.09
C ALA A 198 23.35 1.75 2.56
N PHE A 199 23.23 3.08 2.41
CA PHE A 199 22.07 3.84 2.87
C PHE A 199 21.47 4.70 1.77
N TRP A 200 20.14 4.70 1.69
CA TRP A 200 19.36 5.57 0.81
C TRP A 200 18.23 6.22 1.59
N LEU A 201 17.95 7.46 1.27
CA LEU A 201 16.74 8.16 1.67
C LEU A 201 15.78 8.15 0.49
N ALA A 202 14.53 7.74 0.72
CA ALA A 202 13.54 7.58 -0.33
C ALA A 202 12.22 8.27 0.05
N PRO A 203 12.07 9.60 -0.17
CA PRO A 203 10.77 10.23 -0.16
C PRO A 203 9.93 9.72 -1.34
N GLU A 204 8.66 9.40 -1.06
CA GLU A 204 7.71 8.88 -2.03
C GLU A 204 6.33 9.51 -1.83
N ILE A 205 5.63 9.77 -2.91
CA ILE A 205 4.22 10.14 -2.92
C ILE A 205 3.43 9.15 -3.77
N ASN A 206 2.25 8.76 -3.31
CA ASN A 206 1.30 7.92 -4.02
C ASN A 206 -0.04 8.62 -4.09
N VAL A 207 -0.75 8.45 -5.20
CA VAL A 207 -2.11 8.97 -5.40
C VAL A 207 -2.94 7.91 -6.09
N TYR A 208 -4.16 7.66 -5.56
CA TYR A 208 -5.09 6.67 -6.11
C TYR A 208 -6.49 7.22 -6.19
N LYS A 209 -7.20 6.75 -7.20
CA LYS A 209 -8.63 6.96 -7.35
C LYS A 209 -9.35 5.60 -7.28
N PRO A 210 -10.34 5.45 -6.39
CA PRO A 210 -11.22 4.28 -6.40
C PRO A 210 -12.18 4.34 -7.60
N PHE A 211 -12.48 3.17 -8.16
CA PHE A 211 -13.44 2.97 -9.27
C PHE A 211 -14.59 2.05 -8.84
N THR A 212 -14.89 2.02 -7.55
CA THR A 212 -16.00 1.26 -6.99
C THR A 212 -17.24 2.14 -6.97
N GLU A 213 -18.40 1.56 -7.27
CA GLU A 213 -19.68 2.26 -7.24
C GLU A 213 -19.93 2.88 -5.86
N GLY A 214 -20.30 4.15 -5.84
CA GLY A 214 -20.51 4.93 -4.61
C GLY A 214 -19.24 5.43 -3.92
N ALA A 215 -18.05 5.10 -4.42
CA ALA A 215 -16.81 5.65 -3.89
C ALA A 215 -16.43 6.95 -4.63
N SER A 216 -16.33 8.03 -3.87
CA SER A 216 -15.85 9.32 -4.37
C SER A 216 -14.57 9.72 -3.63
N GLY A 217 -13.75 10.55 -4.27
CA GLY A 217 -12.56 11.09 -3.63
C GLY A 217 -11.25 10.51 -4.16
N VAL A 218 -10.18 10.90 -3.48
CA VAL A 218 -8.79 10.55 -3.79
C VAL A 218 -8.08 10.09 -2.54
N ILE A 219 -7.34 9.01 -2.65
CA ILE A 219 -6.44 8.52 -1.61
C ILE A 219 -5.04 8.99 -1.98
N TRP A 220 -4.35 9.62 -1.05
CA TRP A 220 -2.97 10.00 -1.21
C TRP A 220 -2.13 9.48 -0.06
N GLN A 221 -0.86 9.25 -0.30
CA GLN A 221 0.09 8.81 0.70
C GLN A 221 1.44 9.48 0.46
N GLY A 222 1.99 10.07 1.50
CA GLY A 222 3.39 10.48 1.57
C GLY A 222 4.17 9.48 2.41
N CYS A 223 5.36 9.10 1.95
CA CYS A 223 6.27 8.22 2.68
C CYS A 223 7.67 8.83 2.70
N LEU A 224 8.35 8.70 3.83
CA LEU A 224 9.78 8.95 3.93
C LEU A 224 10.46 7.68 4.43
N ALA A 225 11.19 7.02 3.55
CA ALA A 225 11.84 5.76 3.86
C ALA A 225 13.36 5.87 3.95
N LEU A 226 13.94 5.09 4.86
CA LEU A 226 15.36 4.78 4.91
C LEU A 226 15.54 3.34 4.44
N LEU A 227 16.36 3.14 3.41
CA LEU A 227 16.70 1.81 2.91
C LEU A 227 18.17 1.53 3.24
N PHE A 228 18.49 0.28 3.59
CA PHE A 228 19.84 -0.13 3.95
C PHE A 228 20.12 -1.59 3.59
N GLY A 229 21.39 -1.87 3.29
CA GLY A 229 21.80 -3.17 2.77
C GLY A 229 21.64 -3.24 1.24
N GLY A 230 21.93 -4.41 0.67
CA GLY A 230 21.98 -4.64 -0.77
C GLY A 230 23.05 -3.75 -1.40
N GLY A 231 24.19 -4.32 -1.80
CA GLY A 231 25.31 -3.55 -2.34
C GLY A 231 24.87 -2.58 -3.43
N ALA A 232 25.69 -1.57 -3.69
CA ALA A 232 25.54 -0.77 -4.91
C ALA A 232 25.47 -1.71 -6.10
N PRO A 233 24.61 -1.46 -7.13
CA PRO A 233 24.77 -2.13 -8.40
C PRO A 233 26.25 -2.05 -8.76
N ALA A 234 26.84 -3.18 -9.11
CA ALA A 234 28.26 -3.19 -9.52
C ALA A 234 28.41 -2.10 -10.58
N ALA A 235 29.30 -1.16 -10.34
CA ALA A 235 29.61 -0.15 -11.34
C ALA A 235 29.87 -0.90 -12.64
N MET A 236 29.10 -0.60 -13.68
CA MET A 236 29.33 -1.19 -14.98
C MET A 236 30.79 -0.89 -15.32
N GLY A 237 31.59 -1.94 -15.44
CA GLY A 237 32.98 -1.77 -15.92
C GLY A 237 32.95 -1.01 -17.24
N PRO A 238 33.98 -0.28 -17.57
CA PRO A 238 34.05 0.46 -18.84
C PRO A 238 33.70 -0.51 -19.99
N PRO A 239 32.94 -0.08 -20.99
CA PRO A 239 32.64 -0.89 -22.14
C PRO A 239 33.95 -1.37 -22.77
N GLN A 240 34.11 -2.69 -22.91
CA GLN A 240 35.24 -3.31 -23.57
C GLN A 240 35.15 -3.10 -25.09
#